data_3a680fee029a90a2c62a21e1d2c79076
#
_entry.id   3a680fee029a90a2c62a21e1d2c79076
#
_cell.length_a   1.000
_cell.length_b   1.000
_cell.length_c   1.000
_cell.angle_alpha   90.00
_cell.angle_beta   90.00
_cell.angle_gamma   90.00
#
_symmetry.space_group_name_H-M   'P 1'
#
loop_
_entity.id
_entity.type
_entity.pdbx_description
1 polymer ?
#
loop_
_entity_poly.entity_id
_entity_poly.type
_entity_poly.pdbx_seq_one_letter_code
_entity_poly.pdbx_strand_id
1 'polypeptide(L)'
;MAQRRVPRVHSQGFLTTDTERETKPVPTIQQLVRKGRTDKISKNKTPALKGSPQRRGVCTRVYTTTPKKPNSALRKVARVRLSSGIEVTAYIPGIGHNLQEHSMVLVRGGRVKDLPGVRYKIVRGSLDTQGVKGLSLIHISEPTRPLYI
;
A
#
# COMPACT_ATOMS: atom_id res chain seq x y z
N MET A 1 -40.83 -25.94 -36.53
CA MET A 1 -40.64 -25.57 -35.10
C MET A 1 -39.49 -26.34 -34.53
N ALA A 2 -38.33 -25.72 -34.40
CA ALA A 2 -37.10 -26.36 -33.93
C ALA A 2 -36.87 -26.02 -32.44
N GLN A 3 -36.93 -27.04 -31.59
CA GLN A 3 -36.68 -26.91 -30.16
C GLN A 3 -35.17 -26.79 -29.93
N ARG A 4 -34.73 -25.66 -29.38
CA ARG A 4 -33.34 -25.46 -28.89
C ARG A 4 -33.14 -26.24 -27.58
N ARG A 5 -32.29 -27.21 -27.60
CA ARG A 5 -31.81 -27.90 -26.39
C ARG A 5 -30.85 -27.00 -25.63
N VAL A 6 -31.18 -26.70 -24.36
CA VAL A 6 -30.34 -26.04 -23.41
C VAL A 6 -29.34 -27.05 -22.83
N PRO A 7 -28.02 -26.77 -22.82
CA PRO A 7 -27.08 -27.66 -22.17
C PRO A 7 -27.20 -27.61 -20.64
N ARG A 8 -27.34 -28.77 -20.01
CA ARG A 8 -27.31 -28.97 -18.57
C ARG A 8 -25.88 -28.69 -18.06
N VAL A 9 -25.76 -27.68 -17.19
CA VAL A 9 -24.51 -27.44 -16.44
C VAL A 9 -24.44 -28.47 -15.30
N HIS A 10 -23.47 -29.36 -15.37
CA HIS A 10 -23.12 -30.23 -14.26
C HIS A 10 -22.25 -29.46 -13.27
N SER A 11 -22.82 -29.16 -12.13
CA SER A 11 -22.12 -28.68 -10.94
C SER A 11 -21.46 -29.88 -10.26
N GLN A 12 -20.18 -30.13 -10.52
CA GLN A 12 -19.35 -30.94 -9.64
C GLN A 12 -18.28 -30.03 -9.04
N GLY A 13 -18.52 -29.64 -7.80
CA GLY A 13 -17.53 -28.98 -6.97
C GLY A 13 -16.38 -29.94 -6.69
N PHE A 14 -15.24 -29.68 -7.31
CA PHE A 14 -13.99 -30.33 -6.98
C PHE A 14 -13.24 -29.40 -6.04
N LEU A 15 -13.26 -29.75 -4.75
CA LEU A 15 -12.37 -29.17 -3.75
C LEU A 15 -10.96 -29.70 -4.03
N THR A 16 -10.21 -28.98 -4.84
CA THR A 16 -8.77 -29.21 -4.94
C THR A 16 -8.11 -28.55 -3.74
N THR A 17 -7.66 -29.35 -2.81
CA THR A 17 -6.73 -28.95 -1.76
C THR A 17 -5.40 -28.62 -2.41
N ASP A 18 -5.14 -27.33 -2.62
CA ASP A 18 -3.85 -26.82 -3.06
C ASP A 18 -2.79 -27.05 -1.99
N THR A 19 -2.20 -28.23 -1.99
CA THR A 19 -0.96 -28.50 -1.25
C THR A 19 0.06 -29.20 -2.17
N GLU A 20 0.07 -28.90 -3.44
CA GLU A 20 1.21 -29.19 -4.29
C GLU A 20 2.08 -27.94 -4.40
N ARG A 21 3.03 -27.81 -3.46
CA ARG A 21 4.22 -27.01 -3.72
C ARG A 21 4.89 -27.64 -4.93
N GLU A 22 4.68 -27.06 -6.10
CA GLU A 22 5.48 -27.41 -7.27
C GLU A 22 6.96 -27.25 -6.91
N THR A 23 7.59 -28.33 -6.54
CA THR A 23 9.05 -28.42 -6.41
C THR A 23 9.58 -28.26 -7.83
N LYS A 24 9.98 -27.03 -8.16
CA LYS A 24 10.62 -26.76 -9.46
C LYS A 24 11.79 -27.72 -9.60
N PRO A 25 11.83 -28.52 -10.66
CA PRO A 25 12.88 -29.49 -10.84
C PRO A 25 14.24 -28.79 -10.80
N VAL A 26 15.17 -29.36 -10.04
CA VAL A 26 16.53 -28.82 -9.95
C VAL A 26 17.15 -28.94 -11.34
N PRO A 27 17.61 -27.84 -11.95
CA PRO A 27 18.16 -27.88 -13.30
C PRO A 27 19.47 -28.69 -13.33
N THR A 28 19.64 -29.50 -14.35
CA THR A 28 20.86 -30.25 -14.58
C THR A 28 22.03 -29.31 -14.96
N ILE A 29 23.27 -29.77 -14.77
CA ILE A 29 24.49 -29.01 -15.14
C ILE A 29 24.43 -28.57 -16.61
N GLN A 30 24.03 -29.44 -17.51
CA GLN A 30 23.90 -29.10 -18.93
C GLN A 30 22.86 -28.02 -19.20
N GLN A 31 21.73 -28.02 -18.48
CA GLN A 31 20.72 -26.96 -18.59
C GLN A 31 21.25 -25.62 -18.10
N LEU A 32 22.03 -25.59 -17.01
CA LEU A 32 22.65 -24.39 -16.49
C LEU A 32 23.73 -23.82 -17.43
N VAL A 33 24.52 -24.70 -18.09
CA VAL A 33 25.50 -24.27 -19.10
C VAL A 33 24.82 -23.61 -20.30
N ARG A 34 23.69 -24.17 -20.76
CA ARG A 34 22.96 -23.64 -21.94
C ARG A 34 22.18 -22.35 -21.66
N LYS A 35 21.53 -22.27 -20.51
CA LYS A 35 20.58 -21.18 -20.21
C LYS A 35 21.03 -20.22 -19.10
N GLY A 36 22.08 -20.57 -18.35
CA GLY A 36 22.48 -19.81 -17.18
C GLY A 36 21.36 -19.67 -16.12
N ARG A 37 21.66 -19.01 -15.04
CA ARG A 37 20.66 -18.61 -14.03
C ARG A 37 20.17 -17.20 -14.36
N THR A 38 18.86 -17.04 -14.43
CA THR A 38 18.23 -15.71 -14.58
C THR A 38 17.86 -15.19 -13.21
N ASP A 39 18.25 -13.96 -12.91
CA ASP A 39 17.88 -13.30 -11.67
C ASP A 39 16.38 -13.03 -11.61
N LYS A 40 15.82 -13.11 -10.40
CA LYS A 40 14.41 -12.78 -10.19
C LYS A 40 14.20 -11.29 -10.36
N ILE A 41 13.31 -10.90 -11.26
CA ILE A 41 12.94 -9.50 -11.46
C ILE A 41 12.23 -9.00 -10.19
N SER A 42 12.82 -8.01 -9.52
CA SER A 42 12.23 -7.36 -8.37
C SER A 42 11.05 -6.48 -8.80
N LYS A 43 9.84 -6.83 -8.35
CA LYS A 43 8.64 -6.02 -8.63
C LYS A 43 8.61 -4.78 -7.75
N ASN A 44 8.35 -3.62 -8.33
CA ASN A 44 8.22 -2.37 -7.59
C ASN A 44 7.02 -2.44 -6.63
N LYS A 45 7.25 -2.11 -5.35
CA LYS A 45 6.23 -2.11 -4.30
C LYS A 45 5.30 -0.89 -4.36
N THR A 46 5.74 0.20 -5.01
CA THR A 46 5.03 1.49 -5.10
C THR A 46 4.94 1.99 -6.55
N PRO A 47 4.18 1.32 -7.42
CA PRO A 47 4.15 1.66 -8.85
C PRO A 47 3.59 3.06 -9.13
N ALA A 48 2.70 3.60 -8.29
CA ALA A 48 2.08 4.91 -8.51
C ALA A 48 3.07 6.09 -8.38
N LEU A 49 4.17 5.90 -7.63
CA LEU A 49 5.20 6.92 -7.48
C LEU A 49 6.16 7.00 -8.67
N LYS A 50 6.16 5.99 -9.57
CA LYS A 50 7.01 5.95 -10.78
C LYS A 50 8.49 6.26 -10.48
N GLY A 51 9.05 5.68 -9.42
CA GLY A 51 10.45 5.87 -9.02
C GLY A 51 10.76 7.12 -8.21
N SER A 52 9.81 8.04 -8.03
CA SER A 52 9.99 9.23 -7.19
C SER A 52 9.84 8.87 -5.70
N PRO A 53 10.60 9.51 -4.77
CA PRO A 53 10.46 9.24 -3.34
C PRO A 53 9.10 9.67 -2.79
N GLN A 54 8.56 10.81 -3.24
CA GLN A 54 7.22 11.30 -2.92
C GLN A 54 6.57 11.89 -4.17
N ARG A 55 5.24 12.00 -4.14
CA ARG A 55 4.47 12.75 -5.13
C ARG A 55 3.35 13.52 -4.48
N ARG A 56 3.09 14.73 -5.01
CA ARG A 56 1.93 15.52 -4.62
C ARG A 56 0.66 14.98 -5.27
N GLY A 57 -0.45 15.16 -4.57
CA GLY A 57 -1.75 14.80 -5.08
C GLY A 57 -2.83 15.62 -4.40
N VAL A 58 -4.05 15.45 -4.85
CA VAL A 58 -5.25 16.10 -4.31
C VAL A 58 -6.14 15.03 -3.68
N CYS A 59 -6.62 15.28 -2.47
CA CYS A 59 -7.56 14.40 -1.80
C CYS A 59 -8.92 14.43 -2.51
N THR A 60 -9.40 13.29 -2.99
CA THR A 60 -10.75 13.16 -3.55
C THR A 60 -11.77 12.79 -2.48
N ARG A 61 -11.37 11.99 -1.50
CA ARG A 61 -12.24 11.56 -0.40
C ARG A 61 -11.43 11.23 0.84
N VAL A 62 -11.93 11.63 2.00
CA VAL A 62 -11.35 11.27 3.31
C VAL A 62 -12.38 10.43 4.07
N TYR A 63 -11.96 9.27 4.57
CA TYR A 63 -12.85 8.34 5.28
C TYR A 63 -12.08 7.47 6.28
N THR A 64 -12.82 6.71 7.06
CA THR A 64 -12.26 5.76 8.02
C THR A 64 -12.48 4.33 7.57
N THR A 65 -11.53 3.46 7.84
CA THR A 65 -11.62 2.02 7.56
C THR A 65 -11.27 1.21 8.79
N THR A 66 -11.92 0.06 8.92
CA THR A 66 -11.57 -0.91 9.95
C THR A 66 -10.38 -1.74 9.53
N PRO A 67 -9.45 -2.04 10.45
CA PRO A 67 -8.32 -2.88 10.15
C PRO A 67 -8.73 -4.36 10.02
N LYS A 68 -7.80 -5.16 9.52
CA LYS A 68 -7.94 -6.60 9.46
C LYS A 68 -7.91 -7.20 10.87
N LYS A 69 -8.72 -8.25 11.11
CA LYS A 69 -8.65 -9.05 12.35
C LYS A 69 -7.20 -9.54 12.60
N PRO A 70 -6.70 -9.55 13.84
CA PRO A 70 -7.40 -9.40 15.12
C PRO A 70 -7.56 -7.94 15.59
N ASN A 71 -7.07 -6.94 14.87
CA ASN A 71 -7.11 -5.55 15.32
C ASN A 71 -8.46 -4.90 15.07
N SER A 72 -8.85 -3.99 15.97
CA SER A 72 -10.06 -3.19 15.85
C SER A 72 -9.73 -1.72 16.12
N ALA A 73 -10.01 -0.86 15.16
CA ALA A 73 -9.84 0.59 15.27
C ALA A 73 -10.52 1.29 14.08
N LEU A 74 -10.69 2.58 14.14
CA LEU A 74 -11.08 3.41 13.00
C LEU A 74 -9.84 4.09 12.42
N ARG A 75 -9.24 3.45 11.41
CA ARG A 75 -8.04 3.98 10.73
C ARG A 75 -8.44 5.03 9.71
N LYS A 76 -7.79 6.20 9.76
CA LYS A 76 -8.08 7.31 8.86
C LYS A 76 -7.28 7.15 7.57
N VAL A 77 -7.99 7.15 6.46
CA VAL A 77 -7.42 7.02 5.12
C VAL A 77 -7.99 8.07 4.19
N ALA A 78 -7.22 8.46 3.20
CA ALA A 78 -7.66 9.36 2.15
C ALA A 78 -7.44 8.72 0.79
N ARG A 79 -8.39 8.93 -0.10
CA ARG A 79 -8.20 8.64 -1.51
C ARG A 79 -7.60 9.85 -2.17
N VAL A 80 -6.45 9.67 -2.81
CA VAL A 80 -5.66 10.78 -3.34
C VAL A 80 -5.39 10.53 -4.82
N ARG A 81 -5.68 11.53 -5.63
CA ARG A 81 -5.32 11.56 -7.04
C ARG A 81 -3.95 12.23 -7.17
N LEU A 82 -2.95 11.44 -7.56
CA LEU A 82 -1.58 11.90 -7.71
C LEU A 82 -1.40 12.74 -9.00
N SER A 83 -0.34 13.53 -9.05
CA SER A 83 0.08 14.25 -10.26
C SER A 83 0.40 13.33 -11.44
N SER A 84 0.62 12.04 -11.19
CA SER A 84 0.77 11.01 -12.23
C SER A 84 -0.57 10.55 -12.86
N GLY A 85 -1.72 11.09 -12.41
CA GLY A 85 -3.05 10.69 -12.84
C GLY A 85 -3.61 9.44 -12.14
N ILE A 86 -2.81 8.76 -11.34
CA ILE A 86 -3.20 7.52 -10.66
C ILE A 86 -3.86 7.86 -9.32
N GLU A 87 -5.00 7.25 -9.03
CA GLU A 87 -5.63 7.33 -7.72
C GLU A 87 -5.11 6.23 -6.80
N VAL A 88 -4.76 6.63 -5.59
CA VAL A 88 -4.25 5.72 -4.56
C VAL A 88 -4.95 5.96 -3.22
N THR A 89 -5.08 4.90 -2.43
CA THR A 89 -5.50 5.01 -1.04
C THR A 89 -4.27 5.18 -0.17
N ALA A 90 -4.19 6.29 0.55
CA ALA A 90 -3.08 6.62 1.44
C ALA A 90 -3.56 6.71 2.89
N TYR A 91 -2.75 6.18 3.80
CA TYR A 91 -3.00 6.26 5.23
C TYR A 91 -2.57 7.61 5.79
N ILE A 92 -3.38 8.17 6.68
CA ILE A 92 -3.06 9.39 7.41
C ILE A 92 -2.46 9.01 8.75
N PRO A 93 -1.13 9.13 8.95
CA PRO A 93 -0.49 8.78 10.22
C PRO A 93 -0.70 9.87 11.27
N GLY A 94 -0.60 9.48 12.53
CA GLY A 94 -0.69 10.38 13.68
C GLY A 94 -2.11 10.57 14.21
N ILE A 95 -2.22 11.35 15.27
CA ILE A 95 -3.48 11.65 15.95
C ILE A 95 -4.07 12.94 15.38
N GLY A 96 -5.32 12.88 14.95
CA GLY A 96 -6.02 14.01 14.36
C GLY A 96 -5.48 14.43 12.99
N HIS A 97 -6.28 15.06 12.19
CA HIS A 97 -5.90 15.63 10.91
C HIS A 97 -6.88 16.73 10.52
N ASN A 98 -6.44 17.63 9.64
CA ASN A 98 -7.23 18.72 9.07
C ASN A 98 -7.56 18.52 7.59
N LEU A 99 -7.33 17.31 7.06
CA LEU A 99 -7.52 17.01 5.65
C LEU A 99 -9.01 16.95 5.30
N GLN A 100 -9.35 17.62 4.21
CA GLN A 100 -10.67 17.64 3.61
C GLN A 100 -10.57 17.25 2.13
N GLU A 101 -11.70 17.18 1.44
CA GLU A 101 -11.71 17.05 -0.01
C GLU A 101 -11.01 18.26 -0.65
N HIS A 102 -10.32 18.01 -1.76
CA HIS A 102 -9.50 18.98 -2.50
C HIS A 102 -8.25 19.51 -1.80
N SER A 103 -7.92 19.03 -0.59
CA SER A 103 -6.64 19.36 0.05
C SER A 103 -5.46 18.80 -0.74
N MET A 104 -4.43 19.63 -0.92
CA MET A 104 -3.17 19.17 -1.52
C MET A 104 -2.33 18.45 -0.49
N VAL A 105 -1.84 17.28 -0.84
CA VAL A 105 -1.04 16.43 0.05
C VAL A 105 0.18 15.88 -0.65
N LEU A 106 1.20 15.59 0.15
CA LEU A 106 2.38 14.88 -0.29
C LEU A 106 2.27 13.41 0.12
N VAL A 107 2.39 12.50 -0.84
CA VAL A 107 2.24 11.05 -0.65
C VAL A 107 3.59 10.38 -0.81
N ARG A 108 3.94 9.53 0.16
CA ARG A 108 5.13 8.67 0.13
C ARG A 108 4.75 7.20 0.09
N GLY A 109 5.68 6.35 -0.29
CA GLY A 109 5.54 4.91 -0.15
C GLY A 109 5.58 4.48 1.32
N GLY A 110 4.92 3.39 1.62
CA GLY A 110 4.89 2.78 2.95
C GLY A 110 3.62 1.98 3.16
N ARG A 111 3.75 0.66 3.16
CA ARG A 111 2.61 -0.23 3.40
C ARG A 111 2.15 -0.15 4.85
N VAL A 112 0.84 -0.18 5.06
CA VAL A 112 0.23 -0.39 6.37
C VAL A 112 -0.17 -1.86 6.48
N LYS A 113 0.40 -2.57 7.46
CA LYS A 113 0.18 -4.02 7.64
C LYS A 113 -1.28 -4.33 7.98
N ASP A 114 -1.92 -3.47 8.78
CA ASP A 114 -3.29 -3.64 9.26
C ASP A 114 -4.36 -3.42 8.18
N LEU A 115 -4.05 -2.62 7.17
CA LEU A 115 -5.02 -2.24 6.14
C LEU A 115 -4.72 -2.96 4.83
N PRO A 116 -5.66 -3.75 4.30
CA PRO A 116 -5.47 -4.39 3.00
C PRO A 116 -5.46 -3.36 1.88
N GLY A 117 -4.50 -3.49 0.95
CA GLY A 117 -4.42 -2.63 -0.24
C GLY A 117 -3.82 -1.24 -0.02
N VAL A 118 -3.53 -0.81 1.20
CA VAL A 118 -2.94 0.50 1.49
C VAL A 118 -1.42 0.40 1.48
N ARG A 119 -0.79 0.93 0.44
CA ARG A 119 0.68 0.90 0.22
C ARG A 119 1.33 2.28 0.33
N TYR A 120 0.56 3.31 0.62
CA TYR A 120 1.00 4.70 0.63
C TYR A 120 0.63 5.39 1.93
N LYS A 121 1.39 6.38 2.30
CA LYS A 121 1.15 7.22 3.49
C LYS A 121 1.26 8.68 3.11
N ILE A 122 0.47 9.53 3.76
CA ILE A 122 0.55 10.98 3.65
C ILE A 122 1.67 11.49 4.56
N VAL A 123 2.47 12.42 4.05
CA VAL A 123 3.51 13.10 4.83
C VAL A 123 2.85 14.23 5.62
N ARG A 124 3.00 14.19 6.94
CA ARG A 124 2.46 15.24 7.84
C ARG A 124 3.39 16.45 7.89
N GLY A 125 2.82 17.63 8.01
CA GLY A 125 3.57 18.87 8.10
C GLY A 125 4.05 19.44 6.77
N SER A 126 3.53 18.95 5.64
CA SER A 126 3.85 19.46 4.31
C SER A 126 2.58 19.80 3.53
N LEU A 127 2.64 20.82 2.69
CA LEU A 127 1.49 21.35 1.94
C LEU A 127 0.32 21.67 2.88
N ASP A 128 -0.90 21.21 2.57
CA ASP A 128 -2.09 21.52 3.38
C ASP A 128 -2.24 20.62 4.62
N THR A 129 -1.33 19.69 4.84
CA THR A 129 -1.39 18.77 5.96
C THR A 129 -0.68 19.33 7.17
N GLN A 130 -1.41 19.56 8.26
CA GLN A 130 -0.80 19.98 9.54
C GLN A 130 0.12 18.90 10.12
N GLY A 131 1.16 19.31 10.84
CA GLY A 131 1.97 18.43 11.67
C GLY A 131 1.15 17.75 12.77
N VAL A 132 1.67 16.70 13.36
CA VAL A 132 1.03 16.02 14.49
C VAL A 132 1.20 16.88 15.73
N LYS A 133 0.08 17.26 16.37
CA LYS A 133 0.10 18.04 17.62
C LYS A 133 0.80 17.24 18.72
N GLY A 134 1.68 17.91 19.47
CA GLY A 134 2.41 17.31 20.58
C GLY A 134 3.68 16.54 20.18
N LEU A 135 3.78 16.02 18.96
CA LEU A 135 4.95 15.29 18.50
C LEU A 135 6.17 16.20 18.31
N SER A 136 5.95 17.42 17.79
CA SER A 136 7.00 18.39 17.60
C SER A 136 7.63 18.86 18.93
N LEU A 137 6.83 18.98 19.99
CA LEU A 137 7.32 19.33 21.33
C LEU A 137 8.22 18.24 21.93
N ILE A 138 7.98 16.97 21.60
CA ILE A 138 8.82 15.87 22.08
C ILE A 138 10.14 15.79 21.30
N HIS A 139 10.14 16.15 20.03
CA HIS A 139 11.31 16.02 19.16
C HIS A 139 12.06 17.32 18.89
N ILE A 140 11.40 18.48 19.04
CA ILE A 140 12.02 19.81 18.86
C ILE A 140 12.51 20.39 20.19
N SER A 141 11.98 19.94 21.31
CA SER A 141 12.61 20.17 22.60
C SER A 141 13.95 19.47 22.58
N GLU A 142 14.96 20.13 22.00
CA GLU A 142 16.33 19.73 22.28
C GLU A 142 16.46 19.65 23.81
N PRO A 143 16.95 18.51 24.35
CA PRO A 143 17.39 18.52 25.72
C PRO A 143 18.44 19.64 25.78
N THR A 144 18.10 20.73 26.44
CA THR A 144 19.04 21.78 26.75
C THR A 144 20.21 21.06 27.43
N ARG A 145 21.28 20.85 26.68
CA ARG A 145 22.53 20.40 27.25
C ARG A 145 22.92 21.47 28.24
N PRO A 146 22.99 21.19 29.54
CA PRO A 146 23.57 22.13 30.46
C PRO A 146 24.99 22.37 29.94
N LEU A 147 25.23 23.58 29.46
CA LEU A 147 26.58 24.05 29.20
C LEU A 147 27.27 24.10 30.57
N TYR A 148 27.93 23.04 30.94
CA TYR A 148 28.94 23.10 31.98
C TYR A 148 30.11 23.87 31.38
N ILE A 149 30.24 25.10 31.81
CA ILE A 149 31.46 25.90 31.70
C ILE A 149 32.45 25.43 32.75
#